data_87a468a6adf32af75632e4e0090357c1
#
_entry.id   87a468a6adf32af75632e4e0090357c1
#
_cell.length_a   1.000
_cell.length_b   1.000
_cell.length_c   1.000
_cell.angle_alpha   90.00
_cell.angle_beta   90.00
_cell.angle_gamma   90.00
#
_symmetry.space_group_name_H-M   'P 1'
#
loop_
_entity.id
_entity.type
_entity.pdbx_description
1 polymer ?
#
loop_
_entity_poly.entity_id
_entity_poly.type
_entity_poly.pdbx_seq_one_letter_code
_entity_poly.pdbx_strand_id
1 'polypeptide(L)'
;MRYNIAIDGPAGAGKSTIAKRLAKELGAIYVDTGAMYRAMAYYFIQKGVDKDDIDTITKLCKDVEVSISYENGEQQVILNGENITGFIRQEAVGNMASATSVYPVVREKLVELQRQLAARENVVMDGRDIGTVVLPDANVKIFLTASSKVRAKRRFDEFTAKGEKCDIDAIEKDIIERDHRDMTRETSPLKQADDAVLLDSSDMTIDEVVDRMKQLVKEA
;
A
#
# COMPACT_ATOMS: atom_id res chain seq x y z
N MET A 1 -22.58 12.83 2.68
CA MET A 1 -21.83 12.56 1.44
C MET A 1 -20.67 11.65 1.84
N ARG A 2 -20.40 10.58 1.10
CA ARG A 2 -19.22 9.74 1.37
C ARG A 2 -17.99 10.43 0.83
N TYR A 3 -16.86 10.26 1.50
CA TYR A 3 -15.60 10.79 0.99
C TYR A 3 -14.51 9.73 0.97
N ASN A 4 -13.70 9.77 -0.07
CA ASN A 4 -12.59 8.87 -0.30
C ASN A 4 -11.30 9.68 -0.39
N ILE A 5 -10.27 9.25 0.33
CA ILE A 5 -8.95 9.86 0.33
C ILE A 5 -7.95 8.84 -0.23
N ALA A 6 -7.28 9.22 -1.32
CA ALA A 6 -6.24 8.43 -1.95
C ALA A 6 -4.85 8.94 -1.54
N ILE A 7 -4.00 8.07 -1.02
CA ILE A 7 -2.62 8.40 -0.65
C ILE A 7 -1.67 7.50 -1.42
N ASP A 8 -1.07 8.02 -2.48
CA ASP A 8 -0.08 7.31 -3.28
C ASP A 8 1.34 7.77 -2.95
N GLY A 9 2.32 6.99 -3.37
CA GLY A 9 3.73 7.34 -3.20
C GLY A 9 4.65 6.15 -3.02
N PRO A 10 5.97 6.37 -3.02
CA PRO A 10 6.97 5.32 -3.03
C PRO A 10 7.01 4.51 -1.72
N ALA A 11 7.76 3.39 -1.74
CA ALA A 11 7.95 2.55 -0.57
C ALA A 11 8.70 3.31 0.54
N GLY A 12 8.32 3.12 1.81
CA GLY A 12 8.98 3.78 2.94
C GLY A 12 8.65 5.27 3.14
N ALA A 13 7.76 5.88 2.33
CA ALA A 13 7.34 7.27 2.51
C ALA A 13 6.50 7.55 3.76
N GLY A 14 6.14 6.51 4.53
CA GLY A 14 5.34 6.66 5.76
C GLY A 14 3.82 6.62 5.53
N LYS A 15 3.37 6.33 4.31
CA LYS A 15 1.94 6.34 3.92
C LYS A 15 1.04 5.61 4.91
N SER A 16 1.35 4.36 5.22
CA SER A 16 0.49 3.52 6.05
C SER A 16 0.34 4.06 7.49
N THR A 17 1.42 4.58 8.07
CA THR A 17 1.38 5.20 9.40
C THR A 17 0.48 6.44 9.41
N ILE A 18 0.67 7.29 8.41
CA ILE A 18 -0.05 8.55 8.26
C ILE A 18 -1.51 8.30 7.89
N ALA A 19 -1.77 7.41 6.91
CA ALA A 19 -3.11 7.07 6.46
C ALA A 19 -3.96 6.45 7.59
N LYS A 20 -3.38 5.55 8.39
CA LYS A 20 -4.03 4.95 9.56
C LYS A 20 -4.42 6.00 10.59
N ARG A 21 -3.51 6.92 10.89
CA ARG A 21 -3.76 8.01 11.83
C ARG A 21 -4.83 8.97 11.30
N LEU A 22 -4.70 9.39 10.04
CA LEU A 22 -5.67 10.26 9.39
C LEU A 22 -7.07 9.64 9.39
N ALA A 23 -7.19 8.36 9.03
CA ALA A 23 -8.45 7.63 9.05
C ALA A 23 -9.10 7.64 10.44
N LYS A 24 -8.32 7.37 11.49
CA LYS A 24 -8.80 7.40 12.87
C LYS A 24 -9.32 8.78 13.27
N GLU A 25 -8.60 9.86 12.93
CA GLU A 25 -8.98 11.22 13.26
C GLU A 25 -10.22 11.72 12.49
N LEU A 26 -10.44 11.18 11.29
CA LEU A 26 -11.59 11.49 10.44
C LEU A 26 -12.80 10.56 10.65
N GLY A 27 -12.67 9.51 11.48
CA GLY A 27 -13.71 8.49 11.63
C GLY A 27 -13.94 7.68 10.34
N ALA A 28 -12.92 7.53 9.50
CA ALA A 28 -12.94 6.76 8.26
C ALA A 28 -12.27 5.39 8.44
N ILE A 29 -12.50 4.49 7.49
CA ILE A 29 -11.83 3.19 7.45
C ILE A 29 -10.47 3.36 6.76
N TYR A 30 -9.42 2.86 7.40
CA TYR A 30 -8.10 2.76 6.77
C TYR A 30 -8.00 1.49 5.92
N VAL A 31 -7.54 1.60 4.67
CA VAL A 31 -7.35 0.46 3.76
C VAL A 31 -5.88 0.38 3.32
N ASP A 32 -5.14 -0.59 3.87
CA ASP A 32 -3.78 -0.99 3.43
C ASP A 32 -3.91 -1.89 2.19
N THR A 33 -3.82 -1.31 1.00
CA THR A 33 -3.88 -2.13 -0.23
C THR A 33 -2.66 -3.00 -0.40
N GLY A 34 -1.49 -2.58 0.09
CA GLY A 34 -0.28 -3.39 0.08
C GLY A 34 -0.44 -4.70 0.88
N ALA A 35 -1.24 -4.70 1.95
CA ALA A 35 -1.55 -5.90 2.69
C ALA A 35 -2.38 -6.90 1.85
N MET A 36 -3.28 -6.40 0.99
CA MET A 36 -4.08 -7.24 0.09
C MET A 36 -3.21 -7.91 -0.99
N TYR A 37 -2.26 -7.16 -1.58
CA TYR A 37 -1.27 -7.74 -2.51
C TYR A 37 -0.38 -8.78 -1.81
N ARG A 38 -0.02 -8.55 -0.55
CA ARG A 38 0.72 -9.53 0.24
C ARG A 38 -0.10 -10.78 0.56
N ALA A 39 -1.41 -10.67 0.71
CA ALA A 39 -2.27 -11.85 0.86
C ALA A 39 -2.21 -12.75 -0.37
N MET A 40 -2.30 -12.18 -1.56
CA MET A 40 -2.12 -12.94 -2.81
C MET A 40 -0.74 -13.58 -2.89
N ALA A 41 0.31 -12.82 -2.58
CA ALA A 41 1.68 -13.32 -2.58
C ALA A 41 1.89 -14.46 -1.58
N TYR A 42 1.35 -14.34 -0.38
CA TYR A 42 1.38 -15.40 0.63
C TYR A 42 0.70 -16.67 0.12
N TYR A 43 -0.45 -16.53 -0.54
CA TYR A 43 -1.14 -17.67 -1.16
C TYR A 43 -0.28 -18.36 -2.23
N PHE A 44 0.38 -17.58 -3.10
CA PHE A 44 1.27 -18.16 -4.12
C PHE A 44 2.47 -18.88 -3.49
N ILE A 45 3.07 -18.32 -2.44
CA ILE A 45 4.15 -18.97 -1.70
C ILE A 45 3.66 -20.29 -1.06
N GLN A 46 2.50 -20.29 -0.42
CA GLN A 46 1.92 -21.52 0.16
C GLN A 46 1.66 -22.62 -0.87
N LYS A 47 1.36 -22.23 -2.11
CA LYS A 47 1.17 -23.16 -3.24
C LYS A 47 2.47 -23.55 -3.94
N GLY A 48 3.62 -23.02 -3.51
CA GLY A 48 4.93 -23.30 -4.12
C GLY A 48 5.08 -22.75 -5.54
N VAL A 49 4.36 -21.66 -5.88
CA VAL A 49 4.35 -21.08 -7.22
C VAL A 49 5.51 -20.11 -7.38
N ASP A 50 6.24 -20.24 -8.50
CA ASP A 50 7.25 -19.25 -8.88
C ASP A 50 6.60 -17.93 -9.31
N LYS A 51 7.26 -16.82 -8.98
CA LYS A 51 6.78 -15.47 -9.32
C LYS A 51 6.60 -15.25 -10.83
N ASP A 52 7.30 -15.99 -11.66
CA ASP A 52 7.30 -15.87 -13.12
C ASP A 52 6.33 -16.88 -13.79
N ASP A 53 5.70 -17.79 -13.04
CA ASP A 53 4.69 -18.75 -13.53
C ASP A 53 3.31 -18.08 -13.64
N ILE A 54 3.15 -17.27 -14.70
CA ILE A 54 1.93 -16.49 -14.97
C ILE A 54 0.70 -17.39 -15.14
N ASP A 55 0.87 -18.56 -15.77
CA ASP A 55 -0.24 -19.48 -16.04
C ASP A 55 -0.84 -20.04 -14.75
N THR A 56 0.01 -20.48 -13.83
CA THR A 56 -0.42 -20.98 -12.52
C THR A 56 -0.99 -19.84 -11.66
N ILE A 57 -0.34 -18.66 -11.65
CA ILE A 57 -0.85 -17.46 -10.95
C ILE A 57 -2.25 -17.11 -11.46
N THR A 58 -2.47 -17.10 -12.77
CA THR A 58 -3.77 -16.80 -13.39
C THR A 58 -4.85 -17.80 -12.97
N LYS A 59 -4.52 -19.09 -12.90
CA LYS A 59 -5.47 -20.11 -12.42
C LYS A 59 -5.81 -19.90 -10.94
N LEU A 60 -4.82 -19.69 -10.10
CA LEU A 60 -5.01 -19.49 -8.67
C LEU A 60 -5.80 -18.21 -8.34
N CYS A 61 -5.65 -17.15 -9.14
CA CYS A 61 -6.42 -15.92 -8.96
C CYS A 61 -7.94 -16.10 -9.13
N LYS A 62 -8.39 -17.14 -9.85
CA LYS A 62 -9.82 -17.40 -10.04
C LYS A 62 -10.49 -17.90 -8.76
N ASP A 63 -9.81 -18.77 -8.02
CA ASP A 63 -10.38 -19.51 -6.91
C ASP A 63 -10.08 -18.90 -5.53
N VAL A 64 -9.07 -18.03 -5.44
CA VAL A 64 -8.68 -17.41 -4.17
C VAL A 64 -9.68 -16.34 -3.73
N GLU A 65 -10.06 -16.36 -2.48
CA GLU A 65 -10.83 -15.28 -1.85
C GLU A 65 -9.93 -14.45 -0.94
N VAL A 66 -9.87 -13.14 -1.21
CA VAL A 66 -9.24 -12.16 -0.34
C VAL A 66 -10.30 -11.20 0.14
N SER A 67 -10.39 -11.04 1.44
CA SER A 67 -11.27 -10.04 2.05
C SER A 67 -10.56 -9.32 3.20
N ILE A 68 -11.16 -8.24 3.66
CA ILE A 68 -10.68 -7.54 4.84
C ILE A 68 -11.82 -7.41 5.86
N SER A 69 -11.46 -7.49 7.12
CA SER A 69 -12.32 -7.19 8.25
C SER A 69 -11.61 -6.21 9.18
N TYR A 70 -12.31 -5.72 10.19
CA TYR A 70 -11.75 -4.79 11.16
C TYR A 70 -11.98 -5.32 12.55
N GLU A 71 -10.91 -5.42 13.34
CA GLU A 71 -10.94 -5.80 14.74
C GLU A 71 -10.27 -4.71 15.57
N ASN A 72 -10.98 -4.12 16.50
CA ASN A 72 -10.51 -2.97 17.31
C ASN A 72 -9.99 -1.78 16.48
N GLY A 73 -10.56 -1.55 15.29
CA GLY A 73 -10.12 -0.51 14.36
C GLY A 73 -8.87 -0.86 13.53
N GLU A 74 -8.36 -2.08 13.68
CA GLU A 74 -7.22 -2.59 12.92
C GLU A 74 -7.70 -3.46 11.76
N GLN A 75 -7.17 -3.22 10.56
CA GLN A 75 -7.45 -4.05 9.41
C GLN A 75 -6.90 -5.46 9.62
N GLN A 76 -7.77 -6.44 9.43
CA GLN A 76 -7.43 -7.86 9.34
C GLN A 76 -7.52 -8.30 7.89
N VAL A 77 -6.59 -9.12 7.45
CA VAL A 77 -6.55 -9.68 6.10
C VAL A 77 -6.95 -11.13 6.15
N ILE A 78 -8.02 -11.46 5.43
CA ILE A 78 -8.61 -12.79 5.39
C ILE A 78 -8.33 -13.40 4.02
N LEU A 79 -7.78 -14.57 4.01
CA LEU A 79 -7.49 -15.36 2.81
C LEU A 79 -8.23 -16.70 2.91
N ASN A 80 -9.16 -16.96 1.98
CA ASN A 80 -9.97 -18.19 1.97
C ASN A 80 -10.61 -18.50 3.34
N GLY A 81 -11.09 -17.45 4.03
CA GLY A 81 -11.71 -17.56 5.35
C GLY A 81 -10.75 -17.58 6.54
N GLU A 82 -9.43 -17.63 6.34
CA GLU A 82 -8.42 -17.65 7.39
C GLU A 82 -7.80 -16.25 7.60
N ASN A 83 -7.63 -15.83 8.85
CA ASN A 83 -6.93 -14.59 9.18
C ASN A 83 -5.42 -14.80 9.06
N ILE A 84 -4.81 -14.14 8.07
CA ILE A 84 -3.39 -14.25 7.76
C ILE A 84 -2.59 -12.99 8.11
N THR A 85 -3.17 -12.04 8.82
CA THR A 85 -2.58 -10.73 9.11
C THR A 85 -1.17 -10.83 9.72
N GLY A 86 -0.93 -11.83 10.58
CA GLY A 86 0.36 -12.06 11.22
C GLY A 86 1.46 -12.58 10.29
N PHE A 87 1.11 -13.12 9.12
CA PHE A 87 2.07 -13.78 8.21
C PHE A 87 2.51 -12.91 7.03
N ILE A 88 1.73 -11.90 6.67
CA ILE A 88 1.94 -11.12 5.43
C ILE A 88 3.06 -10.07 5.51
N ARG A 89 3.68 -9.85 6.68
CA ARG A 89 4.75 -8.85 6.86
C ARG A 89 6.16 -9.41 6.67
N GLN A 90 6.29 -10.70 6.36
CA GLN A 90 7.58 -11.34 6.08
C GLN A 90 8.20 -10.78 4.78
N GLU A 91 9.52 -10.72 4.73
CA GLU A 91 10.27 -10.18 3.59
C GLU A 91 9.97 -10.95 2.29
N ALA A 92 9.98 -12.29 2.34
CA ALA A 92 9.67 -13.14 1.20
C ALA A 92 8.28 -12.83 0.60
N VAL A 93 7.27 -12.58 1.47
CA VAL A 93 5.93 -12.18 1.04
C VAL A 93 5.94 -10.80 0.39
N GLY A 94 6.71 -9.87 0.95
CA GLY A 94 6.87 -8.53 0.37
C GLY A 94 7.51 -8.54 -1.02
N ASN A 95 8.53 -9.39 -1.21
CA ASN A 95 9.21 -9.55 -2.50
C ASN A 95 8.31 -10.21 -3.54
N MET A 96 7.61 -11.28 -3.17
CA MET A 96 6.63 -11.94 -4.02
C MET A 96 5.48 -11.00 -4.41
N ALA A 97 4.96 -10.20 -3.48
CA ALA A 97 3.92 -9.21 -3.75
C ALA A 97 4.39 -8.14 -4.75
N SER A 98 5.61 -7.65 -4.59
CA SER A 98 6.19 -6.69 -5.53
C SER A 98 6.35 -7.28 -6.93
N ALA A 99 6.80 -8.54 -7.04
CA ALA A 99 6.99 -9.23 -8.31
C ALA A 99 5.66 -9.52 -9.01
N THR A 100 4.63 -10.00 -8.28
CA THR A 100 3.35 -10.43 -8.87
C THR A 100 2.33 -9.29 -9.04
N SER A 101 2.56 -8.14 -8.41
CA SER A 101 1.69 -6.96 -8.55
C SER A 101 1.67 -6.33 -9.95
N VAL A 102 2.57 -6.74 -10.84
CA VAL A 102 2.60 -6.30 -12.24
C VAL A 102 1.57 -7.05 -13.10
N TYR A 103 1.09 -8.20 -12.65
CA TYR A 103 0.17 -9.02 -13.44
C TYR A 103 -1.26 -8.46 -13.40
N PRO A 104 -1.87 -8.20 -14.59
CA PRO A 104 -3.23 -7.65 -14.66
C PRO A 104 -4.25 -8.45 -13.85
N VAL A 105 -4.21 -9.79 -13.93
CA VAL A 105 -5.16 -10.68 -13.25
C VAL A 105 -5.14 -10.53 -11.72
N VAL A 106 -3.97 -10.30 -11.12
CA VAL A 106 -3.82 -10.04 -9.69
C VAL A 106 -4.42 -8.68 -9.34
N ARG A 107 -4.15 -7.68 -10.18
CA ARG A 107 -4.63 -6.31 -9.98
C ARG A 107 -6.14 -6.22 -10.11
N GLU A 108 -6.71 -6.75 -11.17
CA GLU A 108 -8.17 -6.71 -11.44
C GLU A 108 -8.96 -7.23 -10.24
N LYS A 109 -8.53 -8.38 -9.70
CA LYS A 109 -9.17 -8.96 -8.52
C LYS A 109 -9.13 -8.04 -7.30
N LEU A 110 -7.98 -7.45 -7.01
CA LEU A 110 -7.81 -6.61 -5.82
C LEU A 110 -8.40 -5.21 -5.99
N VAL A 111 -8.33 -4.62 -7.18
CA VAL A 111 -8.93 -3.31 -7.47
C VAL A 111 -10.45 -3.36 -7.31
N GLU A 112 -11.09 -4.43 -7.78
CA GLU A 112 -12.53 -4.61 -7.61
C GLU A 112 -12.92 -4.62 -6.12
N LEU A 113 -12.21 -5.38 -5.28
CA LEU A 113 -12.44 -5.40 -3.85
C LEU A 113 -12.23 -4.02 -3.20
N GLN A 114 -11.18 -3.31 -3.58
CA GLN A 114 -10.88 -1.97 -3.08
C GLN A 114 -11.99 -0.96 -3.42
N ARG A 115 -12.49 -1.01 -4.65
CA ARG A 115 -13.62 -0.17 -5.10
C ARG A 115 -14.92 -0.49 -4.35
N GLN A 116 -15.20 -1.77 -4.11
CA GLN A 116 -16.38 -2.18 -3.35
C GLN A 116 -16.34 -1.65 -1.91
N LEU A 117 -15.19 -1.62 -1.27
CA LEU A 117 -15.01 -1.02 0.05
C LEU A 117 -15.27 0.49 0.02
N ALA A 118 -14.65 1.20 -0.91
CA ALA A 118 -14.82 2.65 -1.05
C ALA A 118 -16.25 3.05 -1.42
N ALA A 119 -17.01 2.16 -2.08
CA ALA A 119 -18.42 2.39 -2.38
C ALA A 119 -19.35 2.27 -1.17
N ARG A 120 -18.89 1.62 -0.08
CA ARG A 120 -19.72 1.38 1.11
C ARG A 120 -19.36 2.27 2.28
N GLU A 121 -18.10 2.66 2.39
CA GLU A 121 -17.54 3.33 3.56
C GLU A 121 -16.79 4.61 3.17
N ASN A 122 -16.58 5.51 4.14
CA ASN A 122 -15.58 6.56 4.00
C ASN A 122 -14.20 5.93 4.19
N VAL A 123 -13.31 6.08 3.21
CA VAL A 123 -12.01 5.41 3.26
C VAL A 123 -10.83 6.37 3.15
N VAL A 124 -9.77 6.04 3.87
CA VAL A 124 -8.40 6.53 3.60
C VAL A 124 -7.62 5.32 3.10
N MET A 125 -7.30 5.31 1.83
CA MET A 125 -6.66 4.20 1.16
C MET A 125 -5.25 4.56 0.73
N ASP A 126 -4.25 3.75 1.08
CA ASP A 126 -2.88 3.96 0.65
C ASP A 126 -2.37 2.90 -0.33
N GLY A 127 -1.58 3.33 -1.31
CA GLY A 127 -1.05 2.45 -2.34
C GLY A 127 0.00 3.07 -3.25
N ARG A 128 -0.11 2.77 -4.56
CA ARG A 128 0.76 3.25 -5.63
C ARG A 128 0.00 3.91 -6.77
N ASP A 129 -1.25 3.57 -6.91
CA ASP A 129 -2.12 3.92 -8.04
C ASP A 129 -3.56 4.12 -7.60
N ILE A 130 -3.75 4.49 -6.33
CA ILE A 130 -5.09 4.69 -5.78
C ILE A 130 -5.78 5.84 -6.48
N GLY A 131 -5.15 7.01 -6.56
CA GLY A 131 -5.71 8.20 -7.18
C GLY A 131 -5.72 8.18 -8.72
N THR A 132 -4.95 7.26 -9.35
CA THR A 132 -4.89 7.16 -10.81
C THR A 132 -5.77 6.05 -11.37
N VAL A 133 -5.93 4.92 -10.65
CA VAL A 133 -6.59 3.71 -11.15
C VAL A 133 -7.73 3.24 -10.25
N VAL A 134 -7.49 3.13 -8.94
CA VAL A 134 -8.47 2.52 -8.03
C VAL A 134 -9.64 3.46 -7.78
N LEU A 135 -9.34 4.69 -7.36
CA LEU A 135 -10.29 5.75 -7.01
C LEU A 135 -9.98 7.04 -7.78
N PRO A 136 -10.14 7.04 -9.12
CA PRO A 136 -9.82 8.22 -9.94
C PRO A 136 -10.68 9.45 -9.59
N ASP A 137 -11.82 9.24 -8.96
CA ASP A 137 -12.75 10.27 -8.51
C ASP A 137 -12.68 10.49 -6.98
N ALA A 138 -11.57 10.11 -6.32
CA ALA A 138 -11.40 10.37 -4.88
C ALA A 138 -11.47 11.87 -4.58
N ASN A 139 -12.14 12.23 -3.49
CA ASN A 139 -12.34 13.64 -3.08
C ASN A 139 -11.01 14.35 -2.80
N VAL A 140 -10.06 13.61 -2.23
CA VAL A 140 -8.71 14.13 -1.96
C VAL A 140 -7.69 13.12 -2.45
N LYS A 141 -6.73 13.59 -3.25
CA LYS A 141 -5.61 12.78 -3.72
C LYS A 141 -4.31 13.40 -3.26
N ILE A 142 -3.47 12.59 -2.63
CA ILE A 142 -2.18 13.02 -2.09
C ILE A 142 -1.11 12.08 -2.63
N PHE A 143 -0.05 12.67 -3.19
CA PHE A 143 1.16 11.94 -3.51
C PHE A 143 2.19 12.23 -2.43
N LEU A 144 2.31 11.30 -1.46
CA LEU A 144 3.22 11.43 -0.33
C LEU A 144 4.59 10.87 -0.69
N THR A 145 5.61 11.71 -0.61
CA THR A 145 6.99 11.33 -0.90
C THR A 145 7.95 11.71 0.23
N ALA A 146 9.16 11.21 0.15
CA ALA A 146 10.35 11.64 0.87
C ALA A 146 11.58 11.17 0.10
N SER A 147 12.75 11.80 0.29
CA SER A 147 13.98 11.37 -0.36
C SER A 147 14.34 9.92 -0.03
N SER A 148 15.05 9.22 -0.93
CA SER A 148 15.48 7.82 -0.69
C SER A 148 16.28 7.69 0.60
N LYS A 149 17.15 8.65 0.88
CA LYS A 149 17.96 8.70 2.11
C LYS A 149 17.12 8.77 3.38
N VAL A 150 16.11 9.65 3.39
CA VAL A 150 15.21 9.79 4.55
C VAL A 150 14.40 8.51 4.74
N ARG A 151 13.91 7.89 3.67
CA ARG A 151 13.17 6.63 3.72
C ARG A 151 14.06 5.46 4.18
N ALA A 152 15.31 5.41 3.72
CA ALA A 152 16.29 4.43 4.16
C ALA A 152 16.60 4.59 5.65
N LYS A 153 16.80 5.83 6.13
CA LYS A 153 17.02 6.12 7.55
C LYS A 153 15.85 5.67 8.42
N ARG A 154 14.59 6.00 8.02
CA ARG A 154 13.39 5.57 8.74
C ARG A 154 13.32 4.04 8.86
N ARG A 155 13.61 3.32 7.78
CA ARG A 155 13.60 1.86 7.75
C ARG A 155 14.76 1.24 8.53
N PHE A 156 15.93 1.85 8.47
CA PHE A 156 17.09 1.46 9.28
C PHE A 156 16.78 1.55 10.78
N ASP A 157 16.17 2.66 11.22
CA ASP A 157 15.78 2.87 12.61
C ASP A 157 14.73 1.86 13.07
N GLU A 158 13.77 1.52 12.19
CA GLU A 158 12.77 0.49 12.47
C GLU A 158 13.39 -0.90 12.66
N PHE A 159 14.33 -1.31 11.81
CA PHE A 159 15.04 -2.58 11.92
C PHE A 159 15.93 -2.62 13.17
N THR A 160 16.68 -1.54 13.42
CA THR A 160 17.52 -1.43 14.61
C THR A 160 16.70 -1.52 15.90
N ALA A 161 15.53 -0.88 15.95
CA ALA A 161 14.63 -0.96 17.10
C ALA A 161 14.10 -2.38 17.36
N LYS A 162 14.03 -3.23 16.31
CA LYS A 162 13.67 -4.65 16.41
C LYS A 162 14.88 -5.55 16.75
N GLY A 163 16.09 -4.98 16.86
CA GLY A 163 17.32 -5.74 17.08
C GLY A 163 17.89 -6.44 15.84
N GLU A 164 17.38 -6.10 14.65
CA GLU A 164 17.84 -6.65 13.39
C GLU A 164 19.12 -5.93 12.94
N LYS A 165 20.11 -6.71 12.46
CA LYS A 165 21.31 -6.14 11.84
C LYS A 165 20.97 -5.75 10.40
N CYS A 166 21.21 -4.50 10.05
CA CYS A 166 20.94 -3.98 8.71
C CYS A 166 22.02 -2.98 8.29
N ASP A 167 22.12 -2.78 6.99
CA ASP A 167 23.00 -1.82 6.34
C ASP A 167 22.15 -0.75 5.65
N ILE A 168 22.38 0.51 6.00
CA ILE A 168 21.59 1.63 5.50
C ILE A 168 21.77 1.84 3.99
N ASP A 169 22.97 1.61 3.46
CA ASP A 169 23.26 1.78 2.03
C ASP A 169 22.58 0.66 1.22
N ALA A 170 22.56 -0.57 1.74
CA ALA A 170 21.80 -1.66 1.15
C ALA A 170 20.28 -1.38 1.15
N ILE A 171 19.77 -0.85 2.26
CA ILE A 171 18.35 -0.44 2.37
C ILE A 171 18.02 0.66 1.36
N GLU A 172 18.87 1.68 1.20
CA GLU A 172 18.64 2.76 0.22
C GLU A 172 18.63 2.21 -1.21
N LYS A 173 19.57 1.34 -1.53
CA LYS A 173 19.65 0.69 -2.84
C LYS A 173 18.36 -0.11 -3.15
N ASP A 174 17.90 -0.92 -2.22
CA ASP A 174 16.65 -1.68 -2.36
C ASP A 174 15.43 -0.76 -2.57
N ILE A 175 15.39 0.37 -1.87
CA ILE A 175 14.34 1.39 -2.02
C ILE A 175 14.36 1.96 -3.43
N ILE A 176 15.53 2.36 -3.93
CA ILE A 176 15.68 2.94 -5.27
C ILE A 176 15.28 1.92 -6.35
N GLU A 177 15.73 0.68 -6.24
CA GLU A 177 15.38 -0.40 -7.18
C GLU A 177 13.89 -0.70 -7.19
N ARG A 178 13.26 -0.67 -6.01
CA ARG A 178 11.82 -0.88 -5.87
C ARG A 178 11.02 0.27 -6.46
N ASP A 179 11.43 1.52 -6.20
CA ASP A 179 10.77 2.70 -6.77
C ASP A 179 10.86 2.67 -8.30
N HIS A 180 12.03 2.33 -8.85
CA HIS A 180 12.21 2.18 -10.29
C HIS A 180 11.23 1.15 -10.87
N ARG A 181 11.11 -0.03 -10.26
CA ARG A 181 10.14 -1.06 -10.68
C ARG A 181 8.69 -0.56 -10.60
N ASP A 182 8.32 0.11 -9.49
CA ASP A 182 6.97 0.64 -9.29
C ASP A 182 6.64 1.72 -10.34
N MET A 183 7.60 2.57 -10.72
CA MET A 183 7.43 3.66 -11.69
C MET A 183 7.44 3.20 -13.16
N THR A 184 8.19 2.13 -13.48
CA THR A 184 8.40 1.69 -14.87
C THR A 184 7.55 0.51 -15.30
N ARG A 185 6.78 -0.08 -14.38
CA ARG A 185 5.87 -1.17 -14.74
C ARG A 185 4.81 -0.71 -15.74
N GLU A 186 4.47 -1.56 -16.71
CA GLU A 186 3.50 -1.24 -17.76
C GLU A 186 2.08 -1.05 -17.20
N THR A 187 1.70 -1.90 -16.23
CA THR A 187 0.35 -1.87 -15.64
C THR A 187 0.33 -1.02 -14.38
N SER A 188 -0.44 0.05 -14.40
CA SER A 188 -0.68 0.96 -13.26
C SER A 188 0.62 1.44 -12.59
N PRO A 189 1.52 2.13 -13.31
CA PRO A 189 2.76 2.62 -12.73
C PRO A 189 2.51 3.56 -11.55
N LEU A 190 3.47 3.62 -10.62
CA LEU A 190 3.48 4.64 -9.60
C LEU A 190 3.65 6.01 -10.25
N LYS A 191 2.59 6.77 -10.32
CA LYS A 191 2.53 8.10 -10.91
C LYS A 191 1.64 8.99 -10.07
N GLN A 192 2.05 10.24 -9.87
CA GLN A 192 1.17 11.25 -9.29
C GLN A 192 -0.03 11.49 -10.21
N ALA A 193 -1.24 11.46 -9.68
CA ALA A 193 -2.43 11.86 -10.42
C ALA A 193 -2.38 13.38 -10.69
N ASP A 194 -2.94 13.82 -11.81
CA ASP A 194 -2.82 15.23 -12.27
C ASP A 194 -3.46 16.21 -11.28
N ASP A 195 -4.46 15.75 -10.52
CA ASP A 195 -5.17 16.49 -9.48
C ASP A 195 -4.68 16.14 -8.05
N ALA A 196 -3.61 15.38 -7.91
CA ALA A 196 -3.06 15.04 -6.60
C ALA A 196 -2.12 16.13 -6.06
N VAL A 197 -2.26 16.45 -4.80
CA VAL A 197 -1.31 17.32 -4.10
C VAL A 197 -0.03 16.56 -3.78
N LEU A 198 1.10 17.06 -4.24
CA LEU A 198 2.41 16.55 -3.87
C LEU A 198 2.75 17.00 -2.43
N LEU A 199 3.06 16.04 -1.57
CA LEU A 199 3.49 16.29 -0.20
C LEU A 199 4.83 15.61 0.07
N ASP A 200 5.89 16.39 0.12
CA ASP A 200 7.23 15.91 0.51
C ASP A 200 7.36 15.98 2.04
N SER A 201 7.52 14.82 2.65
CA SER A 201 7.65 14.66 4.09
C SER A 201 9.09 14.50 4.57
N SER A 202 10.09 14.84 3.74
CA SER A 202 11.49 14.64 4.07
C SER A 202 11.90 15.35 5.36
N ASP A 203 11.42 16.57 5.55
CA ASP A 203 11.75 17.43 6.69
C ASP A 203 10.55 17.62 7.66
N MET A 204 9.53 16.76 7.55
CA MET A 204 8.31 16.86 8.36
C MET A 204 8.21 15.73 9.39
N THR A 205 7.68 16.06 10.54
CA THR A 205 7.21 15.09 11.53
C THR A 205 5.89 14.44 11.09
N ILE A 206 5.55 13.31 11.70
CA ILE A 206 4.27 12.64 11.43
C ILE A 206 3.09 13.58 11.73
N ASP A 207 3.16 14.34 12.82
CA ASP A 207 2.11 15.28 13.23
C ASP A 207 1.88 16.36 12.17
N GLU A 208 2.95 16.99 11.69
CA GLU A 208 2.87 18.02 10.65
C GLU A 208 2.28 17.49 9.34
N VAL A 209 2.67 16.27 8.94
CA VAL A 209 2.11 15.64 7.73
C VAL A 209 0.61 15.37 7.89
N VAL A 210 0.19 14.81 9.03
CA VAL A 210 -1.23 14.53 9.29
C VAL A 210 -2.04 15.82 9.35
N ASP A 211 -1.53 16.86 10.00
CA ASP A 211 -2.23 18.15 10.08
C ASP A 211 -2.34 18.81 8.70
N ARG A 212 -1.30 18.72 7.86
CA ARG A 212 -1.38 19.22 6.48
C ARG A 212 -2.42 18.43 5.66
N MET A 213 -2.46 17.11 5.79
CA MET A 213 -3.48 16.30 5.11
C MET A 213 -4.90 16.64 5.57
N LYS A 214 -5.10 16.89 6.87
CA LYS A 214 -6.41 17.33 7.40
C LYS A 214 -6.85 18.67 6.84
N GLN A 215 -5.90 19.58 6.63
CA GLN A 215 -6.21 20.86 5.97
C GLN A 215 -6.69 20.63 4.53
N LEU A 216 -5.98 19.78 3.76
CA LEU A 216 -6.40 19.43 2.39
C LEU A 216 -7.79 18.80 2.34
N VAL A 217 -8.13 17.97 3.32
CA VAL A 217 -9.49 17.37 3.41
C VAL A 217 -10.56 18.41 3.72
N LYS A 218 -10.24 19.47 4.44
CA LYS A 218 -11.19 20.56 4.72
C LYS A 218 -11.38 21.53 3.56
N GLU A 219 -10.37 21.63 2.69
CA GLU A 219 -10.36 22.51 1.51
C GLU A 219 -11.08 21.88 0.31
N ALA A 220 -11.30 20.56 0.31
CA ALA A 220 -11.95 19.79 -0.76
C ALA A 220 -13.47 19.65 -0.55
#